data_b7e56cecb81dc00de9d9685d059ee80d
#
_entry.id   b7e56cecb81dc00de9d9685d059ee80d
#
_cell.length_a   1.000
_cell.length_b   1.000
_cell.length_c   1.000
_cell.angle_alpha   90.00
_cell.angle_beta   90.00
_cell.angle_gamma   90.00
#
_symmetry.space_group_name_H-M   'P 1'
#
loop_
_entity.id
_entity.type
_entity.pdbx_description
1 polymer ?
#
loop_
_entity_poly.entity_id
_entity_poly.type
_entity_poly.pdbx_seq_one_letter_code
_entity_poly.pdbx_strand_id
1 'polypeptide(L)'
;MPLHRRHLLGLLGGLPVMAMPGVLRVAGRRITDSAGRPVAVPDRVTKVFPAGPPASIFLYMMAPDLLAGWSRTLRGQERAGIAEKYHGLPEIGRLTGRGGSANLETVMVMKPDLILDYGSVKPTYISLADRVQAQTGIPYALIDGRFDNIAKSFLTLGDLIGRPDRGRACAAKAQAII
;
A
#
# COMPACT_ATOMS: atom_id res chain seq x y z
N MET A 1 69.23 46.20 -12.49
CA MET A 1 68.10 46.45 -11.59
C MET A 1 67.00 45.36 -11.86
N PRO A 2 66.77 44.40 -10.99
CA PRO A 2 65.85 43.32 -11.27
C PRO A 2 64.48 43.57 -10.67
N LEU A 3 63.40 43.32 -11.45
CA LEU A 3 62.03 43.36 -11.05
C LEU A 3 61.63 42.09 -10.30
N HIS A 4 61.05 42.28 -9.11
CA HIS A 4 60.50 41.23 -8.29
C HIS A 4 59.13 40.75 -8.83
N ARG A 5 59.05 39.48 -9.21
CA ARG A 5 57.80 38.74 -9.49
C ARG A 5 57.13 38.32 -8.15
N ARG A 6 56.04 38.92 -7.80
CA ARG A 6 55.18 38.49 -6.73
C ARG A 6 54.26 37.37 -7.21
N HIS A 7 54.44 36.18 -6.67
CA HIS A 7 53.54 35.04 -6.87
C HIS A 7 52.25 35.26 -6.08
N LEU A 8 51.13 35.31 -6.79
CA LEU A 8 49.78 35.32 -6.21
C LEU A 8 49.32 33.86 -6.10
N LEU A 9 49.38 33.31 -4.89
CA LEU A 9 48.73 32.01 -4.60
C LEU A 9 47.23 32.22 -4.50
N GLY A 10 46.45 31.69 -5.46
CA GLY A 10 45.03 31.59 -5.39
C GLY A 10 44.59 30.46 -4.43
N LEU A 11 43.94 30.81 -3.34
CA LEU A 11 43.24 29.88 -2.47
C LEU A 11 41.95 29.45 -3.14
N LEU A 12 41.91 28.24 -3.69
CA LEU A 12 40.68 27.56 -4.09
C LEU A 12 39.98 27.04 -2.84
N GLY A 13 39.01 27.81 -2.33
CA GLY A 13 38.10 27.38 -1.26
C GLY A 13 37.15 26.32 -1.79
N GLY A 14 37.41 25.07 -1.42
CA GLY A 14 36.46 23.97 -1.63
C GLY A 14 35.24 24.16 -0.76
N LEU A 15 34.08 24.38 -1.38
CA LEU A 15 32.78 24.34 -0.68
C LEU A 15 32.50 22.89 -0.23
N PRO A 16 32.14 22.66 1.04
CA PRO A 16 31.71 21.35 1.46
C PRO A 16 30.38 20.99 0.76
N VAL A 17 30.41 19.94 -0.04
CA VAL A 17 29.17 19.30 -0.54
C VAL A 17 28.47 18.74 0.68
N MET A 18 27.41 19.40 1.14
CA MET A 18 26.49 18.85 2.12
C MET A 18 25.85 17.59 1.51
N ALA A 19 26.27 16.44 1.99
CA ALA A 19 25.60 15.18 1.73
C ALA A 19 24.19 15.27 2.33
N MET A 20 23.18 15.41 1.46
CA MET A 20 21.78 15.25 1.85
C MET A 20 21.64 13.85 2.49
N PRO A 21 20.99 13.73 3.67
CA PRO A 21 20.70 12.43 4.24
C PRO A 21 19.90 11.65 3.22
N GLY A 22 20.53 10.62 2.62
CA GLY A 22 19.86 9.72 1.69
C GLY A 22 18.65 9.13 2.41
N VAL A 23 17.46 9.38 1.86
CA VAL A 23 16.27 8.61 2.22
C VAL A 23 16.67 7.15 2.03
N LEU A 24 16.83 6.42 3.12
CA LEU A 24 17.00 4.97 3.09
C LEU A 24 15.80 4.42 2.30
N ARG A 25 16.00 4.19 1.01
CA ARG A 25 15.07 3.42 0.22
C ARG A 25 15.12 2.02 0.81
N VAL A 26 14.12 1.70 1.64
CA VAL A 26 13.87 0.32 2.02
C VAL A 26 13.80 -0.46 0.72
N ALA A 27 14.72 -1.40 0.54
CA ALA A 27 14.69 -2.31 -0.59
C ALA A 27 13.31 -2.95 -0.58
N GLY A 28 12.53 -2.76 -1.64
CA GLY A 28 11.14 -3.19 -1.70
C GLY A 28 10.90 -3.93 -3.00
N ARG A 29 9.94 -4.84 -2.97
CA ARG A 29 9.48 -5.56 -4.15
C ARG A 29 8.62 -4.64 -5.01
N ARG A 30 8.78 -4.73 -6.32
CA ARG A 30 7.94 -4.00 -7.27
C ARG A 30 6.93 -4.96 -7.89
N ILE A 31 5.67 -4.76 -7.58
CA ILE A 31 4.55 -5.61 -8.03
C ILE A 31 3.65 -4.76 -8.92
N THR A 32 3.17 -5.32 -10.03
CA THR A 32 2.17 -4.66 -10.89
C THR A 32 0.78 -4.94 -10.35
N ASP A 33 0.01 -3.90 -10.04
CA ASP A 33 -1.38 -4.02 -9.59
C ASP A 33 -2.34 -4.32 -10.76
N SER A 34 -3.63 -4.51 -10.46
CA SER A 34 -4.63 -4.84 -11.48
C SER A 34 -4.93 -3.69 -12.46
N ALA A 35 -4.50 -2.48 -12.17
CA ALA A 35 -4.58 -1.32 -13.06
C ALA A 35 -3.32 -1.14 -13.93
N GLY A 36 -2.36 -2.06 -13.85
CA GLY A 36 -1.09 -1.99 -14.57
C GLY A 36 -0.06 -1.05 -13.92
N ARG A 37 -0.31 -0.56 -12.69
CA ARG A 37 0.57 0.37 -12.00
C ARG A 37 1.68 -0.38 -11.26
N PRO A 38 2.95 0.07 -11.35
CA PRO A 38 4.02 -0.48 -10.52
C PRO A 38 3.88 0.02 -9.08
N VAL A 39 3.67 -0.88 -8.14
CA VAL A 39 3.56 -0.59 -6.70
C VAL A 39 4.82 -1.10 -6.00
N ALA A 40 5.55 -0.20 -5.37
CA ALA A 40 6.74 -0.53 -4.59
C ALA A 40 6.31 -0.84 -3.15
N VAL A 41 6.27 -2.12 -2.79
CA VAL A 41 5.93 -2.58 -1.44
C VAL A 41 7.18 -3.00 -0.66
N PRO A 42 7.25 -2.81 0.66
CA PRO A 42 8.38 -3.30 1.45
C PRO A 42 8.50 -4.83 1.36
N ASP A 43 9.70 -5.35 1.59
CA ASP A 43 9.94 -6.80 1.57
C ASP A 43 9.05 -7.55 2.57
N ARG A 44 8.80 -6.92 3.72
CA ARG A 44 7.89 -7.42 4.74
C ARG A 44 6.72 -6.46 4.93
N VAL A 45 5.52 -6.92 4.61
CA VAL A 45 4.26 -6.23 4.89
C VAL A 45 3.70 -6.77 6.20
N THR A 46 3.41 -5.89 7.14
CA THR A 46 2.90 -6.22 8.48
C THR A 46 1.56 -5.58 8.79
N LYS A 47 1.23 -4.49 8.09
CA LYS A 47 0.00 -3.74 8.30
C LYS A 47 -0.56 -3.23 6.97
N VAL A 48 -1.79 -3.56 6.67
CA VAL A 48 -2.48 -3.14 5.44
C VAL A 48 -3.73 -2.34 5.79
N PHE A 49 -3.86 -1.15 5.19
CA PHE A 49 -5.05 -0.32 5.31
C PHE A 49 -6.03 -0.66 4.18
N PRO A 50 -7.20 -1.25 4.45
CA PRO A 50 -8.22 -1.47 3.44
C PRO A 50 -8.92 -0.16 3.10
N ALA A 51 -8.92 0.23 1.83
CA ALA A 51 -9.50 1.48 1.37
C ALA A 51 -11.03 1.53 1.46
N GLY A 52 -11.68 0.38 1.59
CA GLY A 52 -13.14 0.26 1.71
C GLY A 52 -13.61 -1.12 2.16
N PRO A 53 -14.94 -1.30 2.36
CA PRO A 53 -15.50 -2.56 2.85
C PRO A 53 -15.13 -3.79 2.03
N PRO A 54 -15.17 -3.77 0.67
CA PRO A 54 -14.75 -4.92 -0.12
C PRO A 54 -13.29 -5.32 0.12
N ALA A 55 -12.40 -4.33 0.23
CA ALA A 55 -10.98 -4.57 0.51
C ALA A 55 -10.76 -5.16 1.92
N SER A 56 -11.56 -4.73 2.92
CA SER A 56 -11.50 -5.28 4.27
C SER A 56 -11.79 -6.78 4.28
N ILE A 57 -12.86 -7.19 3.62
CA ILE A 57 -13.27 -8.61 3.55
C ILE A 57 -12.28 -9.41 2.71
N PHE A 58 -11.84 -8.89 1.57
CA PHE A 58 -10.89 -9.56 0.70
C PHE A 58 -9.55 -9.82 1.40
N LEU A 59 -9.04 -8.83 2.12
CA LEU A 59 -7.83 -8.98 2.94
C LEU A 59 -8.07 -9.96 4.11
N TYR A 60 -9.22 -9.88 4.79
CA TYR A 60 -9.56 -10.79 5.89
C TYR A 60 -9.53 -12.26 5.45
N MET A 61 -10.12 -12.59 4.30
CA MET A 61 -10.11 -13.97 3.79
C MET A 61 -8.71 -14.52 3.56
N MET A 62 -7.75 -13.66 3.26
CA MET A 62 -6.42 -14.08 2.88
C MET A 62 -5.37 -13.91 3.96
N ALA A 63 -5.40 -12.79 4.67
CA ALA A 63 -4.38 -12.40 5.65
C ALA A 63 -4.98 -11.51 6.75
N PRO A 64 -5.87 -12.05 7.59
CA PRO A 64 -6.57 -11.27 8.61
C PRO A 64 -5.63 -10.64 9.65
N ASP A 65 -4.46 -11.22 9.86
CA ASP A 65 -3.43 -10.71 10.77
C ASP A 65 -2.74 -9.44 10.27
N LEU A 66 -2.89 -9.10 8.99
CA LEU A 66 -2.36 -7.85 8.41
C LEU A 66 -3.38 -6.71 8.43
N LEU A 67 -4.64 -6.98 8.78
CA LEU A 67 -5.72 -6.01 8.74
C LEU A 67 -5.52 -4.92 9.80
N ALA A 68 -5.29 -3.67 9.36
CA ALA A 68 -5.09 -2.53 10.24
C ALA A 68 -6.35 -2.16 11.05
N GLY A 69 -7.53 -2.47 10.50
CA GLY A 69 -8.84 -2.20 11.09
C GLY A 69 -9.96 -2.43 10.09
N TRP A 70 -11.18 -2.27 10.53
CA TRP A 70 -12.36 -2.38 9.68
C TRP A 70 -12.68 -1.01 9.05
N SER A 71 -13.02 -0.98 7.79
CA SER A 71 -13.43 0.26 7.11
C SER A 71 -14.77 0.84 7.62
N ARG A 72 -15.51 0.08 8.39
CA ARG A 72 -16.71 0.45 9.14
C ARG A 72 -16.98 -0.57 10.26
N THR A 73 -17.77 -0.19 11.22
CA THR A 73 -18.23 -1.12 12.29
C THR A 73 -18.88 -2.36 11.68
N LEU A 74 -18.49 -3.53 12.20
CA LEU A 74 -19.09 -4.81 11.82
C LEU A 74 -20.52 -4.88 12.35
N ARG A 75 -21.48 -5.21 11.48
CA ARG A 75 -22.88 -5.46 11.88
C ARG A 75 -23.03 -6.83 12.51
N GLY A 76 -24.11 -7.04 13.29
CA GLY A 76 -24.30 -8.27 14.04
C GLY A 76 -24.17 -9.56 13.23
N GLN A 77 -24.80 -9.61 12.04
CA GLN A 77 -24.71 -10.79 11.16
C GLN A 77 -23.32 -10.99 10.53
N GLU A 78 -22.58 -9.92 10.29
CA GLU A 78 -21.23 -10.00 9.74
C GLU A 78 -20.24 -10.60 10.75
N ARG A 79 -20.46 -10.34 12.05
CA ARG A 79 -19.64 -10.91 13.13
C ARG A 79 -19.68 -12.43 13.15
N ALA A 80 -20.78 -13.05 12.77
CA ALA A 80 -20.90 -14.50 12.74
C ALA A 80 -19.93 -15.17 11.72
N GLY A 81 -19.56 -14.44 10.66
CA GLY A 81 -18.58 -14.91 9.65
C GLY A 81 -17.14 -14.55 9.94
N ILE A 82 -16.88 -13.83 11.04
CA ILE A 82 -15.54 -13.31 11.38
C ILE A 82 -15.11 -13.89 12.73
N ALA A 83 -13.87 -14.40 12.79
CA ALA A 83 -13.33 -14.94 14.03
C ALA A 83 -13.30 -13.86 15.14
N GLU A 84 -13.70 -14.22 16.35
CA GLU A 84 -13.93 -13.32 17.49
C GLU A 84 -12.73 -12.39 17.76
N LYS A 85 -11.51 -12.90 17.67
CA LYS A 85 -10.27 -12.13 17.87
C LYS A 85 -10.11 -10.92 16.96
N TYR A 86 -10.84 -10.84 15.84
CA TYR A 86 -10.81 -9.70 14.91
C TYR A 86 -12.01 -8.77 15.09
N HIS A 87 -12.96 -9.08 15.96
CA HIS A 87 -14.12 -8.22 16.23
C HIS A 87 -13.73 -6.90 16.87
N GLY A 88 -12.65 -6.88 17.67
CA GLY A 88 -12.16 -5.71 18.40
C GLY A 88 -11.21 -4.82 17.59
N LEU A 89 -10.96 -5.11 16.31
CA LEU A 89 -10.17 -4.21 15.48
C LEU A 89 -10.86 -2.84 15.34
N PRO A 90 -10.10 -1.74 15.31
CA PRO A 90 -10.65 -0.39 15.24
C PRO A 90 -11.42 -0.14 13.94
N GLU A 91 -12.42 0.74 13.99
CA GLU A 91 -12.99 1.34 12.79
C GLU A 91 -12.05 2.43 12.29
N ILE A 92 -11.59 2.31 11.05
CA ILE A 92 -10.58 3.20 10.46
C ILE A 92 -11.12 4.08 9.33
N GLY A 93 -12.42 3.94 9.01
CA GLY A 93 -13.04 4.65 7.91
C GLY A 93 -12.68 4.07 6.54
N ARG A 94 -13.07 4.76 5.48
CA ARG A 94 -12.89 4.33 4.09
C ARG A 94 -12.43 5.48 3.20
N LEU A 95 -11.51 5.22 2.29
CA LEU A 95 -11.04 6.17 1.27
C LEU A 95 -11.89 6.10 0.00
N THR A 96 -12.53 4.95 -0.25
CA THR A 96 -13.31 4.66 -1.45
C THR A 96 -14.77 4.33 -1.13
N GLY A 97 -15.65 4.44 -2.14
CA GLY A 97 -17.08 4.25 -2.00
C GLY A 97 -17.85 5.55 -1.67
N ARG A 98 -19.18 5.45 -1.57
CA ARG A 98 -20.03 6.61 -1.27
C ARG A 98 -19.74 7.12 0.15
N GLY A 99 -19.43 8.42 0.27
CA GLY A 99 -19.18 9.07 1.55
C GLY A 99 -17.88 8.58 2.21
N GLY A 100 -16.73 8.76 1.55
CA GLY A 100 -15.43 8.52 2.16
C GLY A 100 -15.36 9.15 3.55
N SER A 101 -15.05 8.35 4.58
CA SER A 101 -15.01 8.77 5.98
C SER A 101 -13.61 8.70 6.59
N ALA A 102 -12.65 8.09 5.87
CA ALA A 102 -11.25 8.11 6.31
C ALA A 102 -10.61 9.44 5.95
N ASN A 103 -9.98 10.04 6.93
CA ASN A 103 -9.08 11.16 6.75
C ASN A 103 -7.67 10.62 6.41
N LEU A 104 -6.97 11.26 5.48
CA LEU A 104 -5.58 10.90 5.18
C LEU A 104 -4.65 11.01 6.39
N GLU A 105 -4.97 11.91 7.32
CA GLU A 105 -4.27 12.01 8.59
C GLU A 105 -4.37 10.70 9.40
N THR A 106 -5.55 10.09 9.47
CA THR A 106 -5.74 8.77 10.11
C THR A 106 -4.85 7.72 9.45
N VAL A 107 -4.78 7.70 8.12
CA VAL A 107 -3.91 6.78 7.37
C VAL A 107 -2.44 7.00 7.74
N MET A 108 -1.99 8.26 7.76
CA MET A 108 -0.59 8.60 8.09
C MET A 108 -0.23 8.27 9.54
N VAL A 109 -1.15 8.47 10.48
CA VAL A 109 -0.94 8.12 11.90
C VAL A 109 -0.83 6.61 12.08
N MET A 110 -1.63 5.83 11.36
CA MET A 110 -1.60 4.37 11.42
C MET A 110 -0.34 3.76 10.80
N LYS A 111 0.34 4.48 9.90
CA LYS A 111 1.57 4.05 9.21
C LYS A 111 1.46 2.64 8.64
N PRO A 112 0.49 2.36 7.76
CA PRO A 112 0.41 1.05 7.12
C PRO A 112 1.55 0.90 6.09
N ASP A 113 1.94 -0.33 5.81
CA ASP A 113 2.92 -0.66 4.78
C ASP A 113 2.32 -0.60 3.36
N LEU A 114 0.99 -0.72 3.28
CA LEU A 114 0.25 -0.77 2.03
C LEU A 114 -1.19 -0.29 2.26
N ILE A 115 -1.73 0.47 1.32
CA ILE A 115 -3.16 0.72 1.16
C ILE A 115 -3.67 -0.21 0.08
N LEU A 116 -4.70 -0.99 0.39
CA LEU A 116 -5.32 -1.95 -0.50
C LEU A 116 -6.72 -1.50 -0.90
N ASP A 117 -6.99 -1.35 -2.19
CA ASP A 117 -8.34 -1.19 -2.73
C ASP A 117 -8.72 -2.42 -3.56
N TYR A 118 -9.92 -2.92 -3.35
CA TYR A 118 -10.47 -4.07 -4.08
C TYR A 118 -11.83 -3.71 -4.67
N GLY A 119 -11.92 -3.75 -5.98
CA GLY A 119 -13.15 -3.41 -6.70
C GLY A 119 -12.89 -2.88 -8.09
N SER A 120 -13.10 -1.57 -8.31
CA SER A 120 -12.99 -0.97 -9.63
C SER A 120 -11.58 -0.49 -9.92
N VAL A 121 -11.10 -0.78 -11.13
CA VAL A 121 -9.83 -0.28 -11.69
C VAL A 121 -10.05 0.80 -12.77
N LYS A 122 -11.19 1.50 -12.72
CA LYS A 122 -11.49 2.61 -13.64
C LYS A 122 -10.59 3.83 -13.38
N PRO A 123 -10.42 4.74 -14.35
CA PRO A 123 -9.55 5.91 -14.25
C PRO A 123 -9.74 6.75 -12.97
N THR A 124 -10.97 6.88 -12.49
CA THR A 124 -11.28 7.61 -11.26
C THR A 124 -10.59 7.01 -10.02
N TYR A 125 -10.55 5.68 -9.93
CA TYR A 125 -9.89 4.96 -8.83
C TYR A 125 -8.37 5.01 -8.98
N ILE A 126 -7.86 4.94 -10.21
CA ILE A 126 -6.42 5.12 -10.49
C ILE A 126 -5.98 6.52 -10.04
N SER A 127 -6.70 7.58 -10.46
CA SER A 127 -6.39 8.95 -10.05
C SER A 127 -6.46 9.16 -8.53
N LEU A 128 -7.40 8.51 -7.86
CA LEU A 128 -7.48 8.54 -6.39
C LEU A 128 -6.25 7.87 -5.76
N ALA A 129 -5.90 6.68 -6.24
CA ALA A 129 -4.76 5.92 -5.74
C ALA A 129 -3.44 6.70 -5.90
N ASP A 130 -3.22 7.30 -7.08
CA ASP A 130 -2.03 8.10 -7.36
C ASP A 130 -1.94 9.32 -6.45
N ARG A 131 -3.07 10.03 -6.26
CA ARG A 131 -3.13 11.19 -5.37
C ARG A 131 -2.86 10.81 -3.92
N VAL A 132 -3.50 9.77 -3.41
CA VAL A 132 -3.30 9.32 -2.01
C VAL A 132 -1.87 8.86 -1.81
N GLN A 133 -1.30 8.08 -2.72
CA GLN A 133 0.08 7.64 -2.66
C GLN A 133 1.06 8.83 -2.68
N ALA A 134 0.82 9.82 -3.55
CA ALA A 134 1.66 11.03 -3.63
C ALA A 134 1.61 11.86 -2.32
N GLN A 135 0.44 11.96 -1.69
CA GLN A 135 0.24 12.74 -0.47
C GLN A 135 0.76 12.05 0.79
N THR A 136 0.68 10.73 0.86
CA THR A 136 1.02 9.96 2.07
C THR A 136 2.40 9.30 1.99
N GLY A 137 2.94 9.10 0.79
CA GLY A 137 4.13 8.28 0.57
C GLY A 137 3.90 6.77 0.75
N ILE A 138 2.67 6.35 1.09
CA ILE A 138 2.33 4.95 1.33
C ILE A 138 1.94 4.30 0.01
N PRO A 139 2.48 3.11 -0.32
CA PRO A 139 2.08 2.37 -1.51
C PRO A 139 0.58 2.12 -1.55
N TYR A 140 -0.05 2.34 -2.71
CA TYR A 140 -1.48 2.12 -2.91
C TYR A 140 -1.68 1.13 -4.06
N ALA A 141 -2.29 -0.02 -3.80
CA ALA A 141 -2.57 -1.06 -4.78
C ALA A 141 -4.06 -1.17 -5.09
N LEU A 142 -4.38 -1.24 -6.38
CA LEU A 142 -5.70 -1.50 -6.91
C LEU A 142 -5.81 -2.96 -7.34
N ILE A 143 -6.80 -3.68 -6.82
CA ILE A 143 -7.12 -5.05 -7.23
C ILE A 143 -8.49 -5.10 -7.87
N ASP A 144 -8.57 -5.71 -9.05
CA ASP A 144 -9.80 -5.87 -9.80
C ASP A 144 -10.78 -6.80 -9.08
N GLY A 145 -11.95 -6.27 -8.72
CA GLY A 145 -12.99 -6.99 -8.00
C GLY A 145 -14.01 -7.70 -8.87
N ARG A 146 -13.79 -7.80 -10.20
CA ARG A 146 -14.68 -8.55 -11.09
C ARG A 146 -14.58 -10.05 -10.80
N PHE A 147 -15.72 -10.72 -10.85
CA PHE A 147 -15.81 -12.13 -10.52
C PHE A 147 -14.87 -13.00 -11.38
N ASP A 148 -14.80 -12.74 -12.68
CA ASP A 148 -13.94 -13.48 -13.62
C ASP A 148 -12.44 -13.34 -13.31
N ASN A 149 -12.05 -12.32 -12.54
CA ASN A 149 -10.67 -12.04 -12.16
C ASN A 149 -10.33 -12.46 -10.73
N ILE A 150 -11.24 -13.07 -10.00
CA ILE A 150 -11.05 -13.35 -8.55
C ILE A 150 -9.81 -14.19 -8.28
N ALA A 151 -9.53 -15.19 -9.09
CA ALA A 151 -8.33 -16.03 -8.95
C ALA A 151 -7.05 -15.20 -9.14
N LYS A 152 -7.00 -14.37 -10.20
CA LYS A 152 -5.89 -13.45 -10.45
C LYS A 152 -5.73 -12.44 -9.32
N SER A 153 -6.84 -11.97 -8.76
CA SER A 153 -6.84 -11.02 -7.64
C SER A 153 -6.21 -11.60 -6.39
N PHE A 154 -6.46 -12.88 -6.08
CA PHE A 154 -5.78 -13.58 -5.00
C PHE A 154 -4.27 -13.73 -5.24
N LEU A 155 -3.85 -14.03 -6.46
CA LEU A 155 -2.43 -14.10 -6.81
C LEU A 155 -1.75 -12.74 -6.61
N THR A 156 -2.33 -11.67 -7.16
CA THR A 156 -1.81 -10.32 -7.03
C THR A 156 -1.72 -9.87 -5.57
N LEU A 157 -2.76 -10.14 -4.76
CA LEU A 157 -2.72 -9.83 -3.33
C LEU A 157 -1.62 -10.63 -2.63
N GLY A 158 -1.46 -11.92 -2.96
CA GLY A 158 -0.41 -12.77 -2.41
C GLY A 158 0.98 -12.20 -2.64
N ASP A 159 1.24 -11.74 -3.86
CA ASP A 159 2.51 -11.12 -4.21
C ASP A 159 2.70 -9.78 -3.49
N LEU A 160 1.69 -8.94 -3.42
CA LEU A 160 1.73 -7.64 -2.72
C LEU A 160 2.10 -7.78 -1.24
N ILE A 161 1.48 -8.72 -0.53
CA ILE A 161 1.68 -8.90 0.92
C ILE A 161 2.79 -9.89 1.28
N GLY A 162 3.52 -10.43 0.28
CA GLY A 162 4.60 -11.39 0.51
C GLY A 162 4.12 -12.79 0.94
N ARG A 163 2.92 -13.19 0.53
CA ARG A 163 2.32 -14.52 0.81
C ARG A 163 1.87 -15.22 -0.47
N PRO A 164 2.76 -15.45 -1.46
CA PRO A 164 2.38 -16.00 -2.76
C PRO A 164 1.75 -17.39 -2.65
N ASP A 165 2.21 -18.25 -1.73
CA ASP A 165 1.62 -19.59 -1.52
C ASP A 165 0.16 -19.52 -1.08
N ARG A 166 -0.15 -18.59 -0.18
CA ARG A 166 -1.52 -18.35 0.27
C ARG A 166 -2.38 -17.81 -0.88
N GLY A 167 -1.82 -16.91 -1.71
CA GLY A 167 -2.45 -16.42 -2.93
C GLY A 167 -2.81 -17.55 -3.89
N ARG A 168 -1.87 -18.45 -4.16
CA ARG A 168 -2.10 -19.66 -5.00
C ARG A 168 -3.19 -20.56 -4.44
N ALA A 169 -3.15 -20.85 -3.14
CA ALA A 169 -4.16 -21.68 -2.50
C ALA A 169 -5.57 -21.08 -2.57
N CYS A 170 -5.71 -19.77 -2.37
CA CYS A 170 -7.00 -19.09 -2.49
C CYS A 170 -7.48 -19.03 -3.96
N ALA A 171 -6.58 -18.76 -4.90
CA ALA A 171 -6.88 -18.75 -6.32
C ALA A 171 -7.39 -20.10 -6.82
N ALA A 172 -6.73 -21.21 -6.43
CA ALA A 172 -7.16 -22.56 -6.80
C ALA A 172 -8.56 -22.89 -6.23
N LYS A 173 -8.86 -22.49 -5.00
CA LYS A 173 -10.20 -22.66 -4.43
C LYS A 173 -11.25 -21.86 -5.18
N ALA A 174 -10.94 -20.62 -5.55
CA ALA A 174 -11.85 -19.77 -6.31
C ALA A 174 -12.15 -20.39 -7.69
N GLN A 175 -11.14 -20.90 -8.38
CA GLN A 175 -11.30 -21.56 -9.67
C GLN A 175 -12.13 -22.87 -9.61
N ALA A 176 -12.12 -23.56 -8.50
CA ALA A 176 -12.90 -24.79 -8.32
C ALA A 176 -14.41 -24.53 -8.11
N ILE A 177 -14.81 -23.28 -7.87
CA ILE A 177 -16.20 -22.86 -7.60
C ILE A 177 -16.84 -22.20 -8.82
N ILE A 178 -16.04 -21.74 -9.77
CA ILE A 178 -16.47 -21.08 -11.01
C ILE A 178 -16.58 -22.10 -12.13
#